data_5c1d163814f06eff0ea9f9c92fe817f7
#
_entry.id   5c1d163814f06eff0ea9f9c92fe817f7
#
_cell.length_a   1.000
_cell.length_b   1.000
_cell.length_c   1.000
_cell.angle_alpha   90.00
_cell.angle_beta   90.00
_cell.angle_gamma   90.00
#
_symmetry.space_group_name_H-M   'P 1'
#
loop_
_entity.id
_entity.type
_entity.pdbx_description
1 polymer ?
#
loop_
_entity_poly.entity_id
_entity_poly.type
_entity_poly.pdbx_seq_one_letter_code
_entity_poly.pdbx_strand_id
1 'polypeptide(L)'
;QRQMCIRDRCGCGKSSKKTSITGEIKGLGTDTLYLYGMDESFDRIDTIFANGDKFSYTTSIDTITSVYLLIDNQIEYPIFLDKGNQIKIKGNIDHLEFLDINGNKYNEEFTAFQKELGSLNNPSEKDLEQKAEEFITAHHSSFVSLYLLDKYFVQKDSPDFNKIKKLIEVMTGILQDKLYIEQLNEAISLSEKTEIGKYAPFFSLPNIKGEKITRSSEDLKKKNLLINFWASWTDSISNHQSNSELKELYQKYKKNKHIAMLGVSFDMDKKEWQDAIKRDTLNWEQVCDFGGLNSEVAKQYAIKEVPSNILLSADGKILAKNLKGEQLKKKIEEVVTAAEEKEKQDNKKKK
;
A
#
# COMPACT_ATOMS: atom_id res chain seq x y z
N GLN A 1 67.99 32.98 7.63
CA GLN A 1 67.30 32.21 6.59
C GLN A 1 67.03 30.80 7.13
N ARG A 2 65.81 30.51 7.54
CA ARG A 2 65.35 29.13 7.87
C ARG A 2 64.26 28.80 6.88
N GLN A 3 64.55 27.90 5.97
CA GLN A 3 63.60 27.27 5.11
C GLN A 3 62.69 26.35 5.93
N MET A 4 61.43 26.64 5.91
CA MET A 4 60.35 25.83 6.53
C MET A 4 59.82 24.86 5.47
N CYS A 5 60.19 23.61 5.57
CA CYS A 5 59.63 22.52 4.76
C CYS A 5 58.19 22.27 5.18
N ILE A 6 57.25 22.67 4.33
CA ILE A 6 55.83 22.26 4.42
C ILE A 6 55.77 20.82 3.95
N ARG A 7 55.61 19.87 4.91
CA ARG A 7 55.26 18.50 4.59
C ARG A 7 53.78 18.49 4.22
N ASP A 8 53.49 18.36 2.95
CA ASP A 8 52.18 17.97 2.47
C ASP A 8 51.79 16.62 3.07
N ARG A 9 50.86 16.64 4.01
CA ARG A 9 50.17 15.44 4.44
C ARG A 9 49.20 15.07 3.31
N CYS A 10 49.62 14.18 2.43
CA CYS A 10 48.72 13.41 1.59
C CYS A 10 47.77 12.66 2.52
N GLY A 11 46.60 13.22 2.75
CA GLY A 11 45.45 12.53 3.33
C GLY A 11 45.08 11.38 2.39
N CYS A 12 45.42 10.17 2.77
CA CYS A 12 44.92 8.96 2.12
C CYS A 12 43.45 8.89 2.43
N GLY A 13 42.62 9.62 1.63
CA GLY A 13 41.19 9.43 1.61
C GLY A 13 40.91 7.97 1.25
N LYS A 14 40.27 7.22 2.13
CA LYS A 14 39.80 5.86 1.80
C LYS A 14 38.97 6.00 0.52
N SER A 15 39.52 5.52 -0.61
CA SER A 15 38.76 5.36 -1.85
C SER A 15 37.47 4.61 -1.51
N SER A 16 36.32 5.23 -1.61
CA SER A 16 35.05 4.53 -1.48
C SER A 16 35.03 3.46 -2.55
N LYS A 17 35.02 2.18 -2.15
CA LYS A 17 34.94 1.08 -3.12
C LYS A 17 33.62 1.25 -3.88
N LYS A 18 33.72 1.49 -5.19
CA LYS A 18 32.56 1.59 -6.08
C LYS A 18 31.92 0.23 -6.25
N THR A 19 30.61 0.20 -6.28
CA THR A 19 29.80 -0.98 -6.65
C THR A 19 29.64 -1.00 -8.15
N SER A 20 29.82 -2.15 -8.79
CA SER A 20 29.70 -2.31 -10.23
C SER A 20 28.70 -3.41 -10.58
N ILE A 21 27.96 -3.22 -11.66
CA ILE A 21 27.10 -4.22 -12.31
C ILE A 21 27.68 -4.46 -13.69
N THR A 22 27.86 -5.72 -14.06
CA THR A 22 28.21 -6.15 -15.42
C THR A 22 27.21 -7.21 -15.86
N GLY A 23 26.70 -7.10 -17.06
CA GLY A 23 25.69 -8.04 -17.57
C GLY A 23 25.95 -8.50 -18.98
N GLU A 24 25.51 -9.73 -19.24
CA GLU A 24 25.42 -10.32 -20.59
C GLU A 24 24.09 -11.07 -20.68
N ILE A 25 23.13 -10.50 -21.42
CA ILE A 25 21.80 -11.07 -21.65
C ILE A 25 21.69 -11.36 -23.14
N LYS A 26 21.72 -12.63 -23.50
CA LYS A 26 21.64 -13.05 -24.90
C LYS A 26 20.34 -12.61 -25.54
N GLY A 27 20.42 -12.02 -26.72
CA GLY A 27 19.26 -11.52 -27.45
C GLY A 27 18.81 -10.12 -27.06
N LEU A 28 19.44 -9.47 -26.06
CA LEU A 28 19.12 -8.10 -25.64
C LEU A 28 19.50 -7.09 -26.74
N GLY A 29 20.63 -7.34 -27.44
CA GLY A 29 21.09 -6.46 -28.52
C GLY A 29 21.54 -5.08 -27.99
N THR A 30 21.15 -4.04 -28.72
CA THR A 30 21.38 -2.64 -28.28
C THR A 30 20.08 -2.11 -27.69
N ASP A 31 20.06 -1.89 -26.39
CA ASP A 31 18.90 -1.50 -25.63
C ASP A 31 19.25 -0.54 -24.48
N THR A 32 18.23 0.06 -23.89
CA THR A 32 18.34 0.95 -22.73
C THR A 32 17.66 0.31 -21.53
N LEU A 33 18.44 0.05 -20.49
CA LEU A 33 17.95 -0.47 -19.22
C LEU A 33 17.86 0.66 -18.21
N TYR A 34 16.94 0.54 -17.27
CA TYR A 34 16.80 1.52 -16.18
C TYR A 34 17.02 0.85 -14.83
N LEU A 35 17.77 1.53 -13.96
CA LEU A 35 18.00 1.11 -12.59
C LEU A 35 17.39 2.13 -11.64
N TYR A 36 16.50 1.70 -10.75
CA TYR A 36 15.85 2.57 -9.79
C TYR A 36 15.59 1.86 -8.45
N GLY A 37 15.42 2.65 -7.39
CA GLY A 37 15.29 2.12 -6.04
C GLY A 37 13.93 1.47 -5.78
N MET A 38 13.94 0.51 -4.87
CA MET A 38 12.75 -0.07 -4.27
C MET A 38 12.30 0.73 -3.03
N ASP A 39 13.23 1.49 -2.45
CA ASP A 39 13.02 2.36 -1.30
C ASP A 39 13.84 3.66 -1.43
N GLU A 40 13.71 4.56 -0.45
CA GLU A 40 14.38 5.87 -0.44
C GLU A 40 15.92 5.77 -0.36
N SER A 41 16.49 4.58 -0.15
CA SER A 41 17.95 4.40 -0.10
C SER A 41 18.62 4.54 -1.47
N PHE A 42 17.82 4.54 -2.54
CA PHE A 42 18.24 4.81 -3.90
C PHE A 42 17.15 5.66 -4.60
N ASP A 43 17.25 6.96 -4.46
CA ASP A 43 16.21 7.97 -4.81
C ASP A 43 16.31 8.52 -6.25
N ARG A 44 16.95 7.77 -7.16
CA ARG A 44 17.17 8.19 -8.55
C ARG A 44 16.85 7.07 -9.53
N ILE A 45 16.74 7.46 -10.80
CA ILE A 45 16.65 6.55 -11.94
C ILE A 45 17.92 6.70 -12.76
N ASP A 46 18.71 5.65 -12.85
CA ASP A 46 19.91 5.63 -13.66
C ASP A 46 19.68 4.86 -14.96
N THR A 47 20.24 5.38 -16.06
CA THR A 47 20.14 4.77 -17.38
C THR A 47 21.40 3.97 -17.69
N ILE A 48 21.22 2.73 -18.13
CA ILE A 48 22.31 1.82 -18.50
C ILE A 48 22.14 1.44 -19.98
N PHE A 49 23.18 1.68 -20.78
CA PHE A 49 23.16 1.34 -22.20
C PHE A 49 23.78 -0.04 -22.42
N ALA A 50 23.02 -0.94 -23.08
CA ALA A 50 23.50 -2.21 -23.56
C ALA A 50 24.00 -2.07 -25.00
N ASN A 51 25.08 -2.77 -25.32
CA ASN A 51 25.66 -2.87 -26.66
C ASN A 51 26.09 -4.30 -26.95
N GLY A 52 25.43 -4.94 -27.91
CA GLY A 52 25.74 -6.33 -28.27
C GLY A 52 25.54 -7.28 -27.10
N ASP A 53 24.36 -7.27 -26.49
CA ASP A 53 23.97 -8.11 -25.33
C ASP A 53 24.67 -7.78 -24.02
N LYS A 54 25.62 -6.83 -23.99
CA LYS A 54 26.46 -6.53 -22.82
C LYS A 54 26.23 -5.13 -22.30
N PHE A 55 26.25 -4.99 -20.99
CA PHE A 55 26.17 -3.71 -20.32
C PHE A 55 27.06 -3.64 -19.09
N SER A 56 27.38 -2.43 -18.66
CA SER A 56 28.09 -2.18 -17.43
C SER A 56 27.61 -0.89 -16.78
N TYR A 57 27.60 -0.88 -15.47
CA TYR A 57 27.21 0.27 -14.66
C TYR A 57 28.09 0.33 -13.41
N THR A 58 28.34 1.52 -12.90
CA THR A 58 29.15 1.72 -11.69
C THR A 58 28.58 2.86 -10.88
N THR A 59 28.38 2.63 -9.59
CA THR A 59 27.83 3.60 -8.66
C THR A 59 28.53 3.55 -7.32
N SER A 60 28.26 4.54 -6.46
CA SER A 60 28.67 4.54 -5.06
C SER A 60 27.46 4.26 -4.18
N ILE A 61 27.57 3.22 -3.37
CA ILE A 61 26.55 2.80 -2.41
C ILE A 61 27.19 2.82 -1.02
N ASP A 62 26.55 3.43 -0.06
CA ASP A 62 27.04 3.53 1.31
C ASP A 62 26.56 2.39 2.21
N THR A 63 25.35 1.90 1.95
CA THR A 63 24.70 0.80 2.65
C THR A 63 24.02 -0.12 1.66
N ILE A 64 23.69 -1.33 2.11
CA ILE A 64 22.94 -2.26 1.27
C ILE A 64 21.60 -1.67 0.86
N THR A 65 21.28 -1.76 -0.43
CA THR A 65 20.04 -1.26 -1.01
C THR A 65 19.49 -2.25 -2.05
N SER A 66 18.17 -2.26 -2.17
CA SER A 66 17.44 -3.04 -3.17
C SER A 66 17.02 -2.13 -4.30
N VAL A 67 17.29 -2.55 -5.53
CA VAL A 67 16.94 -1.81 -6.74
C VAL A 67 16.23 -2.72 -7.74
N TYR A 68 15.45 -2.13 -8.62
CA TYR A 68 14.93 -2.81 -9.81
C TYR A 68 15.78 -2.50 -11.03
N LEU A 69 16.10 -3.52 -11.79
CA LEU A 69 16.60 -3.42 -13.16
C LEU A 69 15.42 -3.64 -14.10
N LEU A 70 14.97 -2.58 -14.77
CA LEU A 70 13.94 -2.64 -15.79
C LEU A 70 14.59 -3.01 -17.11
N ILE A 71 14.13 -4.10 -17.71
CA ILE A 71 14.62 -4.68 -18.97
C ILE A 71 13.48 -4.65 -19.97
N ASP A 72 13.76 -4.23 -21.22
CA ASP A 72 12.78 -4.16 -22.33
C ASP A 72 11.49 -3.39 -21.96
N ASN A 73 11.59 -2.40 -21.07
CA ASN A 73 10.47 -1.61 -20.54
C ASN A 73 9.27 -2.44 -20.01
N GLN A 74 9.47 -3.71 -19.65
CA GLN A 74 8.41 -4.63 -19.23
C GLN A 74 8.73 -5.39 -17.97
N ILE A 75 9.97 -5.84 -17.80
CA ILE A 75 10.32 -6.74 -16.69
C ILE A 75 11.21 -6.02 -15.70
N GLU A 76 10.72 -5.92 -14.47
CA GLU A 76 11.44 -5.43 -13.31
C GLU A 76 12.09 -6.60 -12.58
N TYR A 77 13.42 -6.60 -12.52
CA TYR A 77 14.17 -7.64 -11.83
C TYR A 77 14.88 -7.08 -10.60
N PRO A 78 14.68 -7.62 -9.39
CA PRO A 78 15.32 -7.11 -8.18
C PRO A 78 16.80 -7.42 -8.16
N ILE A 79 17.60 -6.43 -7.80
CA ILE A 79 19.05 -6.56 -7.60
C ILE A 79 19.39 -5.96 -6.24
N PHE A 80 20.21 -6.66 -5.50
CA PHE A 80 20.68 -6.23 -4.18
C PHE A 80 22.11 -5.72 -4.31
N LEU A 81 22.31 -4.43 -4.03
CA LEU A 81 23.59 -3.75 -4.12
C LEU A 81 24.16 -3.52 -2.73
N ASP A 82 25.45 -3.77 -2.55
CA ASP A 82 26.17 -3.42 -1.34
C ASP A 82 27.51 -2.78 -1.70
N LYS A 83 28.12 -2.10 -0.76
CA LYS A 83 29.33 -1.32 -0.94
C LYS A 83 30.49 -2.16 -1.47
N GLY A 84 30.99 -1.77 -2.65
CA GLY A 84 32.14 -2.38 -3.28
C GLY A 84 31.90 -3.76 -3.89
N ASN A 85 30.63 -4.18 -4.03
CA ASN A 85 30.28 -5.42 -4.71
C ASN A 85 30.54 -5.34 -6.23
N GLN A 86 30.80 -6.48 -6.82
CA GLN A 86 30.92 -6.68 -8.26
C GLN A 86 29.83 -7.64 -8.71
N ILE A 87 28.68 -7.10 -9.07
CA ILE A 87 27.52 -7.88 -9.48
C ILE A 87 27.68 -8.31 -10.94
N LYS A 88 27.42 -9.59 -11.21
CA LYS A 88 27.45 -10.17 -12.55
C LYS A 88 26.07 -10.74 -12.87
N ILE A 89 25.53 -10.35 -14.01
CA ILE A 89 24.20 -10.75 -14.49
C ILE A 89 24.40 -11.54 -15.77
N LYS A 90 23.79 -12.73 -15.87
CA LYS A 90 23.74 -13.53 -17.09
C LYS A 90 22.33 -14.03 -17.32
N GLY A 91 21.90 -14.08 -18.58
CA GLY A 91 20.59 -14.56 -18.94
C GLY A 91 20.32 -14.61 -20.44
N ASN A 92 19.06 -14.77 -20.77
CA ASN A 92 18.53 -14.72 -22.12
C ASN A 92 17.25 -13.86 -22.10
N ILE A 93 17.03 -13.04 -23.11
CA ILE A 93 15.86 -12.18 -23.23
C ILE A 93 14.54 -12.98 -23.28
N ASP A 94 14.57 -14.20 -23.81
CA ASP A 94 13.40 -15.08 -23.86
C ASP A 94 13.01 -15.67 -22.49
N HIS A 95 13.88 -15.53 -21.47
CA HIS A 95 13.72 -16.11 -20.13
C HIS A 95 14.23 -15.16 -19.05
N LEU A 96 13.76 -13.92 -19.04
CA LEU A 96 14.21 -12.89 -18.09
C LEU A 96 13.83 -13.22 -16.63
N GLU A 97 12.84 -14.09 -16.42
CA GLU A 97 12.47 -14.59 -15.09
C GLU A 97 13.58 -15.42 -14.42
N PHE A 98 14.55 -15.93 -15.20
CA PHE A 98 15.63 -16.81 -14.72
C PHE A 98 17.02 -16.20 -14.93
N LEU A 99 17.22 -14.93 -14.61
CA LEU A 99 18.54 -14.33 -14.63
C LEU A 99 19.44 -14.97 -13.56
N ASP A 100 20.69 -15.31 -13.92
CA ASP A 100 21.72 -15.75 -13.00
C ASP A 100 22.50 -14.54 -12.52
N ILE A 101 22.26 -14.12 -11.27
CA ILE A 101 22.88 -12.96 -10.65
C ILE A 101 23.73 -13.40 -9.48
N ASN A 102 25.00 -12.99 -9.49
CA ASN A 102 25.95 -13.28 -8.43
C ASN A 102 26.81 -12.05 -8.08
N GLY A 103 27.71 -12.19 -7.09
CA GLY A 103 28.60 -11.13 -6.62
C GLY A 103 28.30 -10.64 -5.20
N ASN A 104 27.19 -11.09 -4.61
CA ASN A 104 26.93 -11.09 -3.18
C ASN A 104 25.89 -12.15 -2.81
N LYS A 105 25.80 -12.47 -1.53
CA LYS A 105 24.92 -13.53 -1.03
C LYS A 105 23.44 -13.32 -1.35
N TYR A 106 22.95 -12.09 -1.37
CA TYR A 106 21.52 -11.80 -1.57
C TYR A 106 21.08 -12.07 -3.01
N ASN A 107 21.91 -11.69 -3.99
CA ASN A 107 21.65 -12.01 -5.39
C ASN A 107 21.75 -13.53 -5.64
N GLU A 108 22.68 -14.21 -4.99
CA GLU A 108 22.84 -15.67 -5.07
C GLU A 108 21.65 -16.39 -4.40
N GLU A 109 21.21 -15.94 -3.24
CA GLU A 109 20.00 -16.42 -2.56
C GLU A 109 18.74 -16.25 -3.43
N PHE A 110 18.57 -15.07 -4.04
CA PHE A 110 17.44 -14.81 -4.92
C PHE A 110 17.49 -15.65 -6.20
N THR A 111 18.66 -15.78 -6.83
CA THR A 111 18.87 -16.66 -7.98
C THR A 111 18.53 -18.13 -7.65
N ALA A 112 18.92 -18.61 -6.48
CA ALA A 112 18.59 -19.96 -6.02
C ALA A 112 17.09 -20.13 -5.80
N PHE A 113 16.43 -19.17 -5.17
CA PHE A 113 14.98 -19.14 -4.99
C PHE A 113 14.22 -19.17 -6.33
N GLN A 114 14.63 -18.35 -7.31
CA GLN A 114 14.02 -18.35 -8.64
C GLN A 114 14.18 -19.69 -9.37
N LYS A 115 15.36 -20.33 -9.25
CA LYS A 115 15.61 -21.67 -9.80
C LYS A 115 14.70 -22.74 -9.15
N GLU A 116 14.46 -22.64 -7.84
CA GLU A 116 13.52 -23.52 -7.13
C GLU A 116 12.10 -23.31 -7.66
N LEU A 117 11.64 -22.07 -7.79
CA LEU A 117 10.30 -21.77 -8.37
C LEU A 117 10.19 -22.30 -9.80
N GLY A 118 11.22 -22.14 -10.63
CA GLY A 118 11.23 -22.65 -12.01
C GLY A 118 11.16 -24.19 -12.13
N SER A 119 11.48 -24.92 -11.05
CA SER A 119 11.34 -26.38 -11.00
C SER A 119 9.91 -26.85 -10.72
N LEU A 120 9.00 -25.93 -10.32
CA LEU A 120 7.61 -26.26 -10.05
C LEU A 120 6.80 -26.31 -11.36
N ASN A 121 5.96 -27.31 -11.50
CA ASN A 121 5.06 -27.45 -12.64
C ASN A 121 3.78 -26.64 -12.41
N ASN A 122 3.63 -25.51 -13.09
CA ASN A 122 2.48 -24.62 -13.02
C ASN A 122 2.07 -24.30 -11.56
N PRO A 123 2.94 -23.69 -10.76
CA PRO A 123 2.64 -23.38 -9.36
C PRO A 123 1.43 -22.45 -9.25
N SER A 124 0.53 -22.77 -8.32
CA SER A 124 -0.53 -21.84 -7.94
C SER A 124 0.04 -20.65 -7.15
N GLU A 125 -0.72 -19.57 -7.05
CA GLU A 125 -0.35 -18.42 -6.20
C GLU A 125 -0.05 -18.88 -4.77
N LYS A 126 -0.82 -19.81 -4.25
CA LYS A 126 -0.62 -20.36 -2.90
C LYS A 126 0.68 -21.15 -2.76
N ASP A 127 1.12 -21.85 -3.80
CA ASP A 127 2.40 -22.58 -3.80
C ASP A 127 3.57 -21.56 -3.78
N LEU A 128 3.44 -20.47 -4.53
CA LEU A 128 4.43 -19.40 -4.55
C LEU A 128 4.53 -18.68 -3.19
N GLU A 129 3.38 -18.39 -2.55
CA GLU A 129 3.33 -17.84 -1.20
C GLU A 129 3.98 -18.78 -0.19
N GLN A 130 3.69 -20.08 -0.26
CA GLN A 130 4.29 -21.05 0.64
C GLN A 130 5.81 -21.08 0.49
N LYS A 131 6.33 -21.07 -0.74
CA LYS A 131 7.77 -21.00 -1.00
C LYS A 131 8.41 -19.72 -0.49
N ALA A 132 7.75 -18.59 -0.68
CA ALA A 132 8.20 -17.31 -0.14
C ALA A 132 8.23 -17.31 1.40
N GLU A 133 7.22 -17.88 2.06
CA GLU A 133 7.18 -18.03 3.52
C GLU A 133 8.29 -18.95 4.04
N GLU A 134 8.52 -20.11 3.40
CA GLU A 134 9.62 -21.02 3.72
C GLU A 134 10.98 -20.30 3.62
N PHE A 135 11.17 -19.54 2.54
CA PHE A 135 12.40 -18.75 2.35
C PHE A 135 12.56 -17.67 3.44
N ILE A 136 11.54 -16.86 3.71
CA ILE A 136 11.57 -15.79 4.72
C ILE A 136 11.92 -16.37 6.09
N THR A 137 11.35 -17.50 6.44
CA THR A 137 11.60 -18.17 7.71
C THR A 137 13.02 -18.72 7.83
N ALA A 138 13.57 -19.25 6.75
CA ALA A 138 14.94 -19.78 6.72
C ALA A 138 16.02 -18.69 6.61
N HIS A 139 15.69 -17.56 5.97
CA HIS A 139 16.62 -16.46 5.65
C HIS A 139 16.18 -15.14 6.30
N HIS A 140 15.82 -15.18 7.58
CA HIS A 140 15.20 -14.09 8.33
C HIS A 140 16.01 -12.77 8.41
N SER A 141 17.27 -12.75 8.04
CA SER A 141 18.13 -11.54 7.96
C SER A 141 18.49 -11.15 6.52
N SER A 142 17.91 -11.80 5.52
CA SER A 142 18.18 -11.52 4.10
C SER A 142 17.30 -10.40 3.56
N PHE A 143 17.86 -9.50 2.77
CA PHE A 143 17.10 -8.49 2.04
C PHE A 143 16.13 -9.09 1.00
N VAL A 144 16.43 -10.30 0.52
CA VAL A 144 15.50 -11.08 -0.31
C VAL A 144 14.20 -11.35 0.43
N SER A 145 14.26 -11.64 1.74
CA SER A 145 13.07 -11.87 2.56
C SER A 145 12.15 -10.65 2.61
N LEU A 146 12.71 -9.44 2.66
CA LEU A 146 11.92 -8.20 2.60
C LEU A 146 11.22 -8.04 1.24
N TYR A 147 11.95 -8.29 0.15
CA TYR A 147 11.39 -8.28 -1.19
C TYR A 147 10.27 -9.31 -1.38
N LEU A 148 10.46 -10.54 -0.90
CA LEU A 148 9.46 -11.59 -1.01
C LEU A 148 8.23 -11.32 -0.14
N LEU A 149 8.39 -10.69 1.04
CA LEU A 149 7.29 -10.23 1.87
C LEU A 149 6.43 -9.23 1.09
N ASP A 150 7.06 -8.23 0.49
CA ASP A 150 6.36 -7.22 -0.29
C ASP A 150 5.62 -7.86 -1.46
N LYS A 151 6.32 -8.59 -2.31
CA LYS A 151 5.81 -9.16 -3.55
C LYS A 151 4.65 -10.15 -3.35
N TYR A 152 4.77 -11.07 -2.40
CA TYR A 152 3.84 -12.20 -2.26
C TYR A 152 2.77 -12.00 -1.18
N PHE A 153 2.93 -11.03 -0.26
CA PHE A 153 2.00 -10.86 0.85
C PHE A 153 1.42 -9.45 0.95
N VAL A 154 2.19 -8.40 0.65
CA VAL A 154 1.74 -7.00 0.78
C VAL A 154 1.04 -6.49 -0.47
N GLN A 155 1.60 -6.77 -1.67
CA GLN A 155 1.07 -6.29 -2.97
C GLN A 155 -0.13 -7.11 -3.46
N LYS A 156 -1.03 -7.50 -2.55
CA LYS A 156 -2.26 -8.22 -2.88
C LYS A 156 -3.46 -7.29 -2.81
N ASP A 157 -4.50 -7.62 -3.57
CA ASP A 157 -5.79 -6.90 -3.49
C ASP A 157 -6.37 -6.92 -2.06
N SER A 158 -6.16 -8.01 -1.33
CA SER A 158 -6.61 -8.19 0.04
C SER A 158 -5.50 -8.81 0.91
N PRO A 159 -4.53 -8.01 1.38
CA PRO A 159 -3.42 -8.49 2.20
C PRO A 159 -3.89 -9.09 3.53
N ASP A 160 -3.36 -10.25 3.90
CA ASP A 160 -3.54 -10.82 5.25
C ASP A 160 -2.55 -10.17 6.22
N PHE A 161 -2.98 -9.12 6.89
CA PHE A 161 -2.13 -8.39 7.84
C PHE A 161 -1.66 -9.23 9.03
N ASN A 162 -2.44 -10.23 9.45
CA ASN A 162 -2.01 -11.14 10.52
C ASN A 162 -0.84 -12.04 10.06
N LYS A 163 -0.88 -12.48 8.81
CA LYS A 163 0.22 -13.24 8.20
C LYS A 163 1.46 -12.37 8.01
N ILE A 164 1.29 -11.17 7.45
CA ILE A 164 2.37 -10.21 7.25
C ILE A 164 3.07 -9.89 8.57
N LYS A 165 2.31 -9.61 9.63
CA LYS A 165 2.85 -9.34 10.97
C LYS A 165 3.72 -10.50 11.49
N LYS A 166 3.26 -11.74 11.38
CA LYS A 166 4.05 -12.91 11.77
C LYS A 166 5.33 -13.05 10.97
N LEU A 167 5.32 -12.75 9.68
CA LEU A 167 6.52 -12.78 8.84
C LEU A 167 7.50 -11.66 9.19
N ILE A 168 7.00 -10.47 9.56
CA ILE A 168 7.84 -9.39 10.08
C ILE A 168 8.47 -9.78 11.41
N GLU A 169 7.74 -10.43 12.31
CA GLU A 169 8.22 -10.85 13.63
C GLU A 169 9.38 -11.86 13.56
N VAL A 170 9.49 -12.66 12.50
CA VAL A 170 10.63 -13.57 12.31
C VAL A 170 11.85 -12.89 11.69
N MET A 171 11.70 -11.73 11.05
CA MET A 171 12.81 -10.97 10.49
C MET A 171 13.69 -10.39 11.60
N THR A 172 15.00 -10.30 11.35
CA THR A 172 15.97 -9.87 12.35
C THR A 172 17.02 -8.90 11.78
N GLY A 173 17.79 -8.29 12.69
CA GLY A 173 18.90 -7.40 12.34
C GLY A 173 18.42 -6.12 11.66
N ILE A 174 19.18 -5.65 10.69
CA ILE A 174 18.94 -4.37 9.99
C ILE A 174 17.59 -4.31 9.24
N LEU A 175 16.92 -5.44 9.02
CA LEU A 175 15.61 -5.45 8.36
C LEU A 175 14.55 -4.83 9.26
N GLN A 176 14.62 -5.04 10.57
CA GLN A 176 13.70 -4.46 11.55
C GLN A 176 13.76 -2.92 11.60
N ASP A 177 14.93 -2.36 11.29
CA ASP A 177 15.18 -0.92 11.34
C ASP A 177 14.87 -0.23 9.99
N LYS A 178 14.33 -0.96 9.01
CA LYS A 178 13.96 -0.37 7.71
C LYS A 178 12.69 0.45 7.83
N LEU A 179 12.71 1.66 7.28
CA LEU A 179 11.55 2.56 7.21
C LEU A 179 10.32 1.85 6.62
N TYR A 180 10.52 0.99 5.63
CA TYR A 180 9.45 0.18 5.04
C TYR A 180 8.75 -0.71 6.07
N ILE A 181 9.49 -1.38 6.96
CA ILE A 181 8.93 -2.21 8.03
C ILE A 181 8.18 -1.35 9.05
N GLU A 182 8.69 -0.17 9.40
CA GLU A 182 8.01 0.78 10.27
C GLU A 182 6.67 1.23 9.67
N GLN A 183 6.67 1.66 8.41
CA GLN A 183 5.46 2.05 7.68
C GLN A 183 4.44 0.90 7.57
N LEU A 184 4.92 -0.32 7.32
CA LEU A 184 4.06 -1.49 7.24
C LEU A 184 3.45 -1.85 8.60
N ASN A 185 4.21 -1.78 9.70
CA ASN A 185 3.70 -1.97 11.05
C ASN A 185 2.66 -0.90 11.43
N GLU A 186 2.86 0.35 11.03
CA GLU A 186 1.87 1.41 11.21
C GLU A 186 0.58 1.09 10.44
N ALA A 187 0.68 0.70 9.16
CA ALA A 187 -0.46 0.31 8.34
C ALA A 187 -1.23 -0.89 8.94
N ILE A 188 -0.52 -1.89 9.46
CA ILE A 188 -1.12 -3.03 10.17
C ILE A 188 -1.86 -2.55 11.42
N SER A 189 -1.23 -1.73 12.26
CA SER A 189 -1.84 -1.17 13.47
C SER A 189 -3.12 -0.40 13.18
N LEU A 190 -3.12 0.42 12.13
CA LEU A 190 -4.31 1.16 11.69
C LEU A 190 -5.41 0.22 11.19
N SER A 191 -5.04 -0.82 10.45
CA SER A 191 -5.98 -1.85 10.00
C SER A 191 -6.63 -2.59 11.18
N GLU A 192 -5.83 -3.01 12.17
CA GLU A 192 -6.31 -3.66 13.40
C GLU A 192 -7.28 -2.76 14.18
N LYS A 193 -7.02 -1.45 14.25
CA LYS A 193 -7.92 -0.48 14.91
C LYS A 193 -9.26 -0.31 14.19
N THR A 194 -9.31 -0.61 12.91
CA THR A 194 -10.51 -0.49 12.09
C THR A 194 -11.15 -1.83 11.73
N GLU A 195 -10.87 -2.90 12.46
CA GLU A 195 -11.51 -4.20 12.29
C GLU A 195 -13.00 -4.17 12.67
N ILE A 196 -13.76 -5.09 12.09
CA ILE A 196 -15.17 -5.28 12.46
C ILE A 196 -15.29 -5.61 13.94
N GLY A 197 -16.20 -4.93 14.62
CA GLY A 197 -16.42 -5.03 16.07
C GLY A 197 -15.64 -4.01 16.91
N LYS A 198 -14.62 -3.35 16.36
CA LYS A 198 -13.89 -2.24 17.04
C LYS A 198 -14.69 -0.95 16.94
N TYR A 199 -14.41 -0.01 17.84
CA TYR A 199 -14.94 1.34 17.75
C TYR A 199 -14.24 2.09 16.62
N ALA A 200 -15.04 2.76 15.77
CA ALA A 200 -14.50 3.58 14.70
C ALA A 200 -13.65 4.74 15.24
N PRO A 201 -12.59 5.16 14.55
CA PRO A 201 -11.83 6.34 14.90
C PRO A 201 -12.70 7.60 14.96
N PHE A 202 -12.27 8.56 15.78
CA PHE A 202 -12.93 9.86 15.84
C PHE A 202 -12.68 10.66 14.56
N PHE A 203 -13.67 11.38 14.10
CA PHE A 203 -13.52 12.37 13.02
C PHE A 203 -14.18 13.70 13.38
N SER A 204 -13.64 14.79 12.83
CA SER A 204 -14.21 16.14 12.90
C SER A 204 -13.88 16.88 11.62
N LEU A 205 -14.82 16.90 10.68
CA LEU A 205 -14.62 17.41 9.33
C LEU A 205 -15.62 18.53 9.00
N PRO A 206 -15.22 19.56 8.25
CA PRO A 206 -16.13 20.61 7.82
C PRO A 206 -17.08 20.13 6.73
N ASN A 207 -18.34 20.52 6.83
CA ASN A 207 -19.33 20.33 5.79
C ASN A 207 -19.28 21.48 4.76
N ILE A 208 -20.21 21.48 3.80
CA ILE A 208 -20.28 22.47 2.73
C ILE A 208 -20.46 23.91 3.24
N LYS A 209 -21.04 24.07 4.45
CA LYS A 209 -21.22 25.36 5.14
C LYS A 209 -20.03 25.74 6.03
N GLY A 210 -19.05 24.85 6.20
CA GLY A 210 -17.92 25.00 7.12
C GLY A 210 -18.20 24.59 8.56
N GLU A 211 -19.37 24.00 8.84
CA GLU A 211 -19.74 23.48 10.16
C GLU A 211 -19.01 22.16 10.42
N LYS A 212 -18.45 21.99 11.62
CA LYS A 212 -17.75 20.76 11.98
C LYS A 212 -18.73 19.63 12.27
N ILE A 213 -18.67 18.59 11.47
CA ILE A 213 -19.47 17.38 11.63
C ILE A 213 -18.63 16.30 12.32
N THR A 214 -19.19 15.71 13.35
CA THR A 214 -18.61 14.62 14.14
C THR A 214 -19.64 13.50 14.30
N ARG A 215 -19.23 12.35 14.83
CA ARG A 215 -20.17 11.27 15.18
C ARG A 215 -21.27 11.72 16.17
N SER A 216 -20.99 12.75 16.99
CA SER A 216 -21.92 13.30 17.97
C SER A 216 -22.85 14.39 17.42
N SER A 217 -22.71 14.78 16.16
CA SER A 217 -23.60 15.76 15.52
C SER A 217 -25.04 15.28 15.53
N GLU A 218 -26.01 16.21 15.65
CA GLU A 218 -27.43 15.94 15.89
C GLU A 218 -28.02 14.92 14.92
N ASP A 219 -27.69 15.05 13.64
CA ASP A 219 -28.22 14.18 12.59
C ASP A 219 -27.61 12.78 12.58
N LEU A 220 -26.46 12.58 13.23
CA LEU A 220 -25.69 11.33 13.23
C LEU A 220 -25.74 10.58 14.57
N LYS A 221 -25.90 11.30 15.67
CA LYS A 221 -25.84 10.70 17.01
C LYS A 221 -26.89 9.62 17.22
N LYS A 222 -26.50 8.52 17.89
CA LYS A 222 -27.38 7.39 18.26
C LYS A 222 -28.03 6.66 17.06
N LYS A 223 -27.58 6.91 15.83
CA LYS A 223 -28.03 6.20 14.63
C LYS A 223 -26.94 5.24 14.16
N ASN A 224 -27.30 4.16 13.49
CA ASN A 224 -26.34 3.48 12.64
C ASN A 224 -25.86 4.46 11.57
N LEU A 225 -24.59 4.41 11.17
CA LEU A 225 -24.03 5.40 10.26
C LEU A 225 -23.31 4.70 9.11
N LEU A 226 -23.79 4.91 7.90
CA LEU A 226 -23.06 4.57 6.70
C LEU A 226 -22.13 5.73 6.34
N ILE A 227 -20.83 5.52 6.44
CA ILE A 227 -19.80 6.45 5.95
C ILE A 227 -19.38 5.97 4.57
N ASN A 228 -19.55 6.83 3.56
CA ASN A 228 -19.06 6.62 2.20
C ASN A 228 -17.85 7.52 1.96
N PHE A 229 -16.72 6.92 1.66
CA PHE A 229 -15.48 7.60 1.27
C PHE A 229 -15.41 7.68 -0.25
N TRP A 230 -15.21 8.88 -0.79
CA TRP A 230 -15.27 9.12 -2.21
C TRP A 230 -14.37 10.29 -2.66
N ALA A 231 -14.24 10.51 -3.96
CA ALA A 231 -13.62 11.71 -4.50
C ALA A 231 -14.18 12.02 -5.90
N SER A 232 -14.17 13.30 -6.30
CA SER A 232 -14.71 13.75 -7.58
C SER A 232 -13.88 13.29 -8.78
N TRP A 233 -12.60 13.01 -8.57
CA TRP A 233 -11.61 12.60 -9.57
C TRP A 233 -11.55 11.09 -9.82
N THR A 234 -12.27 10.28 -9.06
CA THR A 234 -12.32 8.83 -9.29
C THR A 234 -13.06 8.50 -10.58
N ASP A 235 -12.75 7.34 -11.17
CA ASP A 235 -13.33 6.88 -12.43
C ASP A 235 -14.87 7.02 -12.44
N SER A 236 -15.37 7.63 -13.51
CA SER A 236 -16.79 7.97 -13.65
C SER A 236 -17.70 6.74 -13.58
N ILE A 237 -17.28 5.59 -14.08
CA ILE A 237 -18.10 4.37 -14.10
C ILE A 237 -18.32 3.83 -12.68
N SER A 238 -17.24 3.66 -11.92
CA SER A 238 -17.30 3.16 -10.53
C SER A 238 -18.04 4.11 -9.61
N ASN A 239 -17.85 5.43 -9.78
CA ASN A 239 -18.58 6.45 -9.04
C ASN A 239 -20.07 6.47 -9.37
N HIS A 240 -20.44 6.40 -10.66
CA HIS A 240 -21.84 6.42 -11.06
C HIS A 240 -22.61 5.24 -10.50
N GLN A 241 -22.04 4.03 -10.54
CA GLN A 241 -22.68 2.85 -9.97
C GLN A 241 -22.83 2.97 -8.45
N SER A 242 -21.74 3.30 -7.73
CA SER A 242 -21.77 3.49 -6.28
C SER A 242 -22.73 4.60 -5.86
N ASN A 243 -22.72 5.74 -6.54
CA ASN A 243 -23.60 6.86 -6.24
C ASN A 243 -25.06 6.53 -6.54
N SER A 244 -25.38 5.74 -7.57
CA SER A 244 -26.74 5.30 -7.85
C SER A 244 -27.29 4.44 -6.72
N GLU A 245 -26.53 3.44 -6.26
CA GLU A 245 -26.91 2.57 -5.13
C GLU A 245 -27.11 3.38 -3.84
N LEU A 246 -26.22 4.31 -3.55
CA LEU A 246 -26.31 5.17 -2.36
C LEU A 246 -27.51 6.13 -2.42
N LYS A 247 -27.86 6.65 -3.59
CA LYS A 247 -29.07 7.47 -3.78
C LYS A 247 -30.34 6.70 -3.50
N GLU A 248 -30.45 5.46 -4.00
CA GLU A 248 -31.59 4.58 -3.71
C GLU A 248 -31.73 4.33 -2.20
N LEU A 249 -30.61 3.98 -1.54
CA LEU A 249 -30.57 3.77 -0.10
C LEU A 249 -30.95 5.04 0.67
N TYR A 250 -30.40 6.19 0.27
CA TYR A 250 -30.75 7.47 0.89
C TYR A 250 -32.24 7.79 0.74
N GLN A 251 -32.83 7.64 -0.44
CA GLN A 251 -34.27 7.88 -0.65
C GLN A 251 -35.14 6.96 0.22
N LYS A 252 -34.75 5.66 0.33
CA LYS A 252 -35.45 4.68 1.18
C LYS A 252 -35.39 5.06 2.67
N TYR A 253 -34.23 5.55 3.15
CA TYR A 253 -33.98 5.70 4.58
C TYR A 253 -33.83 7.12 5.09
N LYS A 254 -33.90 8.19 4.27
CA LYS A 254 -33.68 9.58 4.69
C LYS A 254 -34.59 10.08 5.83
N LYS A 255 -35.76 9.45 6.05
CA LYS A 255 -36.67 9.75 7.16
C LYS A 255 -36.56 8.74 8.30
N ASN A 256 -35.69 7.72 8.19
CA ASN A 256 -35.57 6.72 9.22
C ASN A 256 -34.69 7.27 10.37
N LYS A 257 -35.17 7.07 11.60
CA LYS A 257 -34.51 7.60 12.81
C LYS A 257 -33.35 6.71 13.31
N HIS A 258 -33.15 5.52 12.73
CA HIS A 258 -32.17 4.54 13.18
C HIS A 258 -30.91 4.48 12.30
N ILE A 259 -30.90 5.17 11.16
CA ILE A 259 -29.75 5.21 10.25
C ILE A 259 -29.53 6.61 9.70
N ALA A 260 -28.28 6.95 9.48
CA ALA A 260 -27.83 8.15 8.77
C ALA A 260 -26.74 7.79 7.74
N MET A 261 -26.52 8.69 6.81
CA MET A 261 -25.47 8.58 5.80
C MET A 261 -24.56 9.81 5.88
N LEU A 262 -23.26 9.60 5.70
CA LEU A 262 -22.23 10.64 5.64
C LEU A 262 -21.32 10.36 4.45
N GLY A 263 -21.10 11.35 3.59
CA GLY A 263 -20.08 11.31 2.56
C GLY A 263 -18.82 12.01 3.05
N VAL A 264 -17.69 11.31 3.06
CA VAL A 264 -16.38 11.87 3.34
C VAL A 264 -15.61 11.92 2.03
N SER A 265 -15.33 13.13 1.55
CA SER A 265 -14.61 13.32 0.30
C SER A 265 -13.09 13.48 0.57
N PHE A 266 -12.30 12.92 -0.34
CA PHE A 266 -10.86 13.10 -0.42
C PHE A 266 -10.46 14.02 -1.59
N ASP A 267 -11.30 14.97 -1.93
CA ASP A 267 -10.95 16.04 -2.88
C ASP A 267 -9.91 17.00 -2.27
N MET A 268 -9.09 17.59 -3.13
CA MET A 268 -8.15 18.64 -2.75
C MET A 268 -8.62 20.04 -3.17
N ASP A 269 -9.60 20.13 -4.07
CA ASP A 269 -10.19 21.37 -4.53
C ASP A 269 -11.64 21.51 -4.08
N LYS A 270 -11.95 22.62 -3.42
CA LYS A 270 -13.27 22.90 -2.88
C LYS A 270 -14.35 23.05 -3.96
N LYS A 271 -13.98 23.64 -5.10
CA LYS A 271 -14.94 23.88 -6.19
C LYS A 271 -15.28 22.58 -6.89
N GLU A 272 -14.30 21.75 -7.20
CA GLU A 272 -14.49 20.42 -7.79
C GLU A 272 -15.39 19.54 -6.92
N TRP A 273 -15.13 19.53 -5.60
CA TRP A 273 -15.97 18.84 -4.62
C TRP A 273 -17.43 19.32 -4.64
N GLN A 274 -17.64 20.65 -4.58
CA GLN A 274 -19.00 21.23 -4.60
C GLN A 274 -19.74 20.97 -5.91
N ASP A 275 -19.05 21.06 -7.03
CA ASP A 275 -19.61 20.80 -8.35
C ASP A 275 -19.98 19.33 -8.52
N ALA A 276 -19.16 18.40 -8.00
CA ALA A 276 -19.46 16.96 -7.97
C ALA A 276 -20.68 16.63 -7.11
N ILE A 277 -20.82 17.21 -5.91
CA ILE A 277 -22.00 17.04 -5.06
C ILE A 277 -23.27 17.43 -5.80
N LYS A 278 -23.26 18.57 -6.52
CA LYS A 278 -24.41 19.05 -7.29
C LYS A 278 -24.69 18.19 -8.50
N ARG A 279 -23.66 17.91 -9.31
CA ARG A 279 -23.75 17.09 -10.50
C ARG A 279 -24.32 15.71 -10.18
N ASP A 280 -23.80 15.08 -9.13
CA ASP A 280 -24.17 13.73 -8.73
C ASP A 280 -25.35 13.68 -7.75
N THR A 281 -25.93 14.82 -7.41
CA THR A 281 -27.11 14.93 -6.52
C THR A 281 -26.94 14.19 -5.19
N LEU A 282 -25.79 14.38 -4.52
CA LEU A 282 -25.46 13.72 -3.26
C LEU A 282 -26.13 14.46 -2.09
N ASN A 283 -27.39 14.17 -1.84
CA ASN A 283 -28.30 14.95 -0.95
C ASN A 283 -28.17 14.60 0.55
N TRP A 284 -27.22 13.73 0.95
CA TRP A 284 -26.90 13.49 2.36
C TRP A 284 -25.72 14.35 2.80
N GLU A 285 -25.44 14.39 4.10
CA GLU A 285 -24.37 15.22 4.66
C GLU A 285 -23.02 14.88 4.03
N GLN A 286 -22.31 15.90 3.55
CA GLN A 286 -21.04 15.79 2.86
C GLN A 286 -19.98 16.60 3.60
N VAL A 287 -18.82 15.99 3.84
CA VAL A 287 -17.68 16.62 4.53
C VAL A 287 -16.38 16.42 3.76
N CYS A 288 -15.46 17.38 3.86
CA CYS A 288 -14.14 17.32 3.23
C CYS A 288 -13.16 18.23 3.96
N ASP A 289 -11.93 17.76 4.21
CA ASP A 289 -10.82 18.56 4.77
C ASP A 289 -9.82 19.03 3.71
N PHE A 290 -10.04 18.66 2.46
CA PHE A 290 -9.19 18.95 1.31
C PHE A 290 -7.76 18.41 1.42
N GLY A 291 -7.54 17.39 2.26
CA GLY A 291 -6.26 16.72 2.46
C GLY A 291 -5.98 15.57 1.48
N GLY A 292 -6.94 15.24 0.61
CA GLY A 292 -6.82 14.08 -0.27
C GLY A 292 -6.69 12.76 0.52
N LEU A 293 -6.05 11.77 -0.07
CA LEU A 293 -5.75 10.51 0.62
C LEU A 293 -4.68 10.66 1.73
N ASN A 294 -4.02 11.83 1.82
CA ASN A 294 -3.11 12.15 2.93
C ASN A 294 -3.82 12.71 4.16
N SER A 295 -5.15 12.91 4.11
CA SER A 295 -5.92 13.41 5.24
C SER A 295 -5.81 12.49 6.45
N GLU A 296 -5.90 13.08 7.65
CA GLU A 296 -5.84 12.33 8.90
C GLU A 296 -6.95 11.26 8.97
N VAL A 297 -8.14 11.57 8.43
CA VAL A 297 -9.25 10.63 8.40
C VAL A 297 -8.98 9.45 7.46
N ALA A 298 -8.36 9.67 6.30
CA ALA A 298 -7.96 8.58 5.42
C ALA A 298 -7.01 7.61 6.12
N LYS A 299 -5.99 8.15 6.82
CA LYS A 299 -5.04 7.37 7.60
C LYS A 299 -5.72 6.61 8.75
N GLN A 300 -6.47 7.31 9.62
CA GLN A 300 -7.10 6.71 10.80
C GLN A 300 -8.10 5.60 10.43
N TYR A 301 -8.83 5.74 9.32
CA TYR A 301 -9.77 4.74 8.84
C TYR A 301 -9.14 3.70 7.92
N ALA A 302 -7.81 3.77 7.71
CA ALA A 302 -7.04 2.89 6.83
C ALA A 302 -7.62 2.83 5.40
N ILE A 303 -8.05 3.99 4.86
CA ILE A 303 -8.62 4.09 3.52
C ILE A 303 -7.47 4.21 2.51
N LYS A 304 -7.32 3.19 1.67
CA LYS A 304 -6.29 3.12 0.63
C LYS A 304 -6.81 3.54 -0.74
N GLU A 305 -8.10 3.33 -0.97
CA GLU A 305 -8.76 3.58 -2.26
C GLU A 305 -10.18 4.08 -2.09
N VAL A 306 -10.69 4.75 -3.08
CA VAL A 306 -12.08 5.22 -3.18
C VAL A 306 -12.68 4.81 -4.53
N PRO A 307 -13.98 4.48 -4.59
CA PRO A 307 -14.96 4.55 -3.50
C PRO A 307 -14.85 3.37 -2.52
N SER A 308 -15.01 3.65 -1.22
CA SER A 308 -15.10 2.64 -0.16
C SER A 308 -16.13 3.04 0.89
N ASN A 309 -16.54 2.13 1.78
CA ASN A 309 -17.51 2.44 2.81
C ASN A 309 -17.30 1.66 4.10
N ILE A 310 -17.83 2.25 5.18
CA ILE A 310 -17.85 1.63 6.51
C ILE A 310 -19.25 1.83 7.10
N LEU A 311 -19.87 0.77 7.60
CA LEU A 311 -21.12 0.82 8.34
C LEU A 311 -20.84 0.73 9.84
N LEU A 312 -21.30 1.71 10.60
CA LEU A 312 -21.18 1.78 12.05
C LEU A 312 -22.52 1.48 12.72
N SER A 313 -22.46 0.81 13.87
CA SER A 313 -23.59 0.70 14.80
C SER A 313 -23.91 2.03 15.49
N ALA A 314 -25.06 2.11 16.12
CA ALA A 314 -25.50 3.29 16.86
C ALA A 314 -24.56 3.70 17.99
N ASP A 315 -23.81 2.76 18.58
CA ASP A 315 -22.79 2.99 19.60
C ASP A 315 -21.39 3.26 19.01
N GLY A 316 -21.23 3.21 17.67
CA GLY A 316 -20.00 3.57 16.97
C GLY A 316 -19.04 2.42 16.65
N LYS A 317 -19.47 1.16 16.79
CA LYS A 317 -18.66 0.00 16.37
C LYS A 317 -18.78 -0.25 14.88
N ILE A 318 -17.71 -0.68 14.26
CA ILE A 318 -17.68 -1.08 12.85
C ILE A 318 -18.43 -2.40 12.68
N LEU A 319 -19.48 -2.38 11.88
CA LEU A 319 -20.31 -3.56 11.57
C LEU A 319 -19.91 -4.22 10.24
N ALA A 320 -19.45 -3.42 9.28
CA ALA A 320 -19.04 -3.91 7.98
C ALA A 320 -18.15 -2.87 7.28
N LYS A 321 -17.37 -3.32 6.30
CA LYS A 321 -16.49 -2.50 5.46
C LYS A 321 -16.64 -2.93 4.00
N ASN A 322 -16.51 -1.98 3.08
CA ASN A 322 -16.41 -2.19 1.63
C ASN A 322 -17.53 -3.05 1.02
N LEU A 323 -18.75 -2.93 1.55
CA LEU A 323 -19.90 -3.61 0.99
C LEU A 323 -20.39 -2.92 -0.29
N LYS A 324 -20.83 -3.70 -1.29
CA LYS A 324 -21.33 -3.21 -2.58
C LYS A 324 -22.63 -3.92 -2.95
N GLY A 325 -23.45 -3.25 -3.76
CA GLY A 325 -24.66 -3.83 -4.36
C GLY A 325 -25.62 -4.42 -3.33
N GLU A 326 -26.09 -5.62 -3.60
CA GLU A 326 -27.08 -6.31 -2.76
C GLU A 326 -26.56 -6.63 -1.35
N GLN A 327 -25.25 -6.83 -1.17
CA GLN A 327 -24.69 -7.06 0.16
C GLN A 327 -24.82 -5.80 1.05
N LEU A 328 -24.57 -4.62 0.50
CA LEU A 328 -24.76 -3.34 1.20
C LEU A 328 -26.23 -3.12 1.57
N LYS A 329 -27.13 -3.31 0.60
CA LYS A 329 -28.58 -3.16 0.80
C LYS A 329 -29.10 -4.08 1.90
N LYS A 330 -28.75 -5.37 1.83
CA LYS A 330 -29.13 -6.37 2.82
C LYS A 330 -28.59 -6.03 4.22
N LYS A 331 -27.31 -5.64 4.31
CA LYS A 331 -26.70 -5.31 5.62
C LYS A 331 -27.34 -4.09 6.26
N ILE A 332 -27.65 -3.05 5.48
CA ILE A 332 -28.39 -1.88 5.98
C ILE A 332 -29.78 -2.27 6.47
N GLU A 333 -30.53 -3.09 5.72
CA GLU A 333 -31.85 -3.56 6.11
C GLU A 333 -31.82 -4.36 7.41
N GLU A 334 -30.85 -5.27 7.57
CA GLU A 334 -30.63 -6.03 8.82
C GLU A 334 -30.44 -5.08 10.03
N VAL A 335 -29.55 -4.10 9.93
CA VAL A 335 -29.26 -3.22 11.08
C VAL A 335 -30.41 -2.26 11.40
N VAL A 336 -31.16 -1.81 10.39
CA VAL A 336 -32.35 -0.97 10.60
C VAL A 336 -33.45 -1.78 11.26
N THR A 337 -33.78 -2.97 10.74
CA THR A 337 -34.79 -3.85 11.32
C THR A 337 -34.48 -4.21 12.78
N ALA A 338 -33.23 -4.59 13.06
CA ALA A 338 -32.79 -4.89 14.43
C ALA A 338 -32.95 -3.69 15.39
N ALA A 339 -32.67 -2.46 14.91
CA ALA A 339 -32.83 -1.26 15.71
C ALA A 339 -34.32 -0.93 15.99
N GLU A 340 -35.20 -1.13 15.00
CA GLU A 340 -36.65 -0.96 15.15
C GLU A 340 -37.26 -1.99 16.10
N GLU A 341 -36.84 -3.23 16.02
CA GLU A 341 -37.27 -4.30 16.94
C GLU A 341 -36.87 -4.00 18.38
N LYS A 342 -35.62 -3.60 18.59
CA LYS A 342 -35.12 -3.20 19.90
C LYS A 342 -35.95 -2.06 20.50
N GLU A 343 -36.23 -1.03 19.74
CA GLU A 343 -37.05 0.08 20.21
C GLU A 343 -38.46 -0.37 20.62
N LYS A 344 -39.08 -1.26 19.81
CA LYS A 344 -40.40 -1.84 20.13
C LYS A 344 -40.38 -2.62 21.46
N GLN A 345 -39.30 -3.36 21.73
CA GLN A 345 -39.13 -4.10 22.96
C GLN A 345 -38.92 -3.16 24.16
N ASP A 346 -38.10 -2.12 24.02
CA ASP A 346 -37.83 -1.13 25.07
C ASP A 346 -39.09 -0.33 25.43
N ASN A 347 -39.92 0.00 24.44
CA ASN A 347 -41.19 0.66 24.66
C ASN A 347 -42.24 -0.23 25.34
N LYS A 348 -42.18 -1.56 25.12
CA LYS A 348 -43.04 -2.54 25.84
C LYS A 348 -42.65 -2.73 27.31
N LYS A 349 -41.35 -2.59 27.64
CA LYS A 349 -40.85 -2.69 29.03
C LYS A 349 -41.11 -1.44 29.86
N LYS A 350 -41.40 -0.31 29.24
CA LYS A 350 -41.71 0.97 29.90
C LYS A 350 -43.19 1.21 30.17
N LYS A 351 -44.06 0.38 29.60
CA LYS A 351 -45.49 0.33 29.88
C LYS A 351 -45.82 -0.78 30.90
#